data_dae5770301169a62b7922ce55fdc23b7
#
_entry.id   dae5770301169a62b7922ce55fdc23b7
#
_cell.length_a   1.000
_cell.length_b   1.000
_cell.length_c   1.000
_cell.angle_alpha   90.00
_cell.angle_beta   90.00
_cell.angle_gamma   90.00
#
_symmetry.space_group_name_H-M   'P 1'
#
loop_
_entity.id
_entity.type
_entity.pdbx_description
1 polymer ?
#
loop_
_entity_poly.entity_id
_entity_poly.type
_entity_poly.pdbx_seq_one_letter_code
_entity_poly.pdbx_strand_id
1 'polypeptide(L)'
;MKENKSKALKQLGIVFLAIIVINLISNFFFKRFDLTQDKRYTLSETTLNIIESVDSPLYIEVYLEGNFPPEFKRLQNETKQLLEEFTAYNSNIIFNFKNPIEKEETRVEKMKEFYAKGMQPLSITVEDKGKQSQEVVFPWAQATYGDKFTKVALLKNLMGASTEQKVISSVQHLEFGFAEAINKISKEKQKKIAVIKGNGELHDAFIVDFVKSVRES
;
A
#
# COMPACT_ATOMS: atom_id res chain seq x y z
N MET A 1 -32.31 14.67 53.62
CA MET A 1 -32.35 13.78 52.44
C MET A 1 -32.21 14.49 51.06
N LYS A 2 -32.75 15.70 50.85
CA LYS A 2 -32.65 16.44 49.58
C LYS A 2 -31.20 16.96 49.25
N GLU A 3 -30.46 17.38 50.28
CA GLU A 3 -29.09 17.93 50.12
C GLU A 3 -28.08 16.91 49.60
N ASN A 4 -28.16 15.64 50.03
CA ASN A 4 -27.26 14.60 49.56
C ASN A 4 -27.56 14.18 48.12
N LYS A 5 -28.81 14.31 47.66
CA LYS A 5 -29.17 14.02 46.26
C LYS A 5 -28.62 15.11 45.31
N SER A 6 -28.66 16.39 45.73
CA SER A 6 -28.12 17.50 44.94
C SER A 6 -26.58 17.42 44.82
N LYS A 7 -25.87 17.03 45.90
CA LYS A 7 -24.42 16.80 45.86
C LYS A 7 -24.05 15.63 44.98
N ALA A 8 -24.78 14.51 45.08
CA ALA A 8 -24.56 13.37 44.23
C ALA A 8 -24.80 13.66 42.74
N LEU A 9 -25.83 14.46 42.42
CA LEU A 9 -26.12 14.86 41.04
C LEU A 9 -25.03 15.75 40.44
N LYS A 10 -24.49 16.69 41.25
CA LYS A 10 -23.35 17.53 40.85
C LYS A 10 -22.07 16.70 40.61
N GLN A 11 -21.79 15.75 41.49
CA GLN A 11 -20.64 14.85 41.31
C GLN A 11 -20.79 14.01 40.06
N LEU A 12 -21.98 13.48 39.78
CA LEU A 12 -22.26 12.73 38.55
C LEU A 12 -22.03 13.57 37.29
N GLY A 13 -22.48 14.85 37.32
CA GLY A 13 -22.28 15.79 36.22
C GLY A 13 -20.80 16.12 35.98
N ILE A 14 -20.02 16.28 37.06
CA ILE A 14 -18.56 16.50 36.95
C ILE A 14 -17.85 15.27 36.35
N VAL A 15 -18.19 14.09 36.80
CA VAL A 15 -17.59 12.84 36.26
C VAL A 15 -17.94 12.66 34.78
N PHE A 16 -19.21 12.92 34.42
CA PHE A 16 -19.65 12.84 33.02
C PHE A 16 -18.92 13.87 32.14
N LEU A 17 -18.76 15.09 32.62
CA LEU A 17 -17.99 16.12 31.92
C LEU A 17 -16.52 15.73 31.78
N ALA A 18 -15.91 15.18 32.82
CA ALA A 18 -14.52 14.69 32.77
C ALA A 18 -14.32 13.59 31.72
N ILE A 19 -15.27 12.64 31.61
CA ILE A 19 -15.24 11.58 30.60
C ILE A 19 -15.31 12.18 29.18
N ILE A 20 -16.18 13.17 28.95
CA ILE A 20 -16.27 13.88 27.67
C ILE A 20 -14.95 14.57 27.33
N VAL A 21 -14.38 15.31 28.28
CA VAL A 21 -13.12 16.03 28.09
C VAL A 21 -11.97 15.06 27.80
N ILE A 22 -11.86 13.96 28.54
CA ILE A 22 -10.85 12.91 28.29
C ILE A 22 -11.03 12.30 26.90
N ASN A 23 -12.26 12.05 26.47
CA ASN A 23 -12.55 11.49 25.15
C ASN A 23 -12.17 12.47 24.02
N LEU A 24 -12.45 13.78 24.19
CA LEU A 24 -12.05 14.81 23.23
C LEU A 24 -10.52 14.94 23.16
N ILE A 25 -9.84 14.95 24.31
CA ILE A 25 -8.38 15.04 24.38
C ILE A 25 -7.74 13.78 23.78
N SER A 26 -8.31 12.60 24.01
CA SER A 26 -7.83 11.33 23.46
C SER A 26 -7.77 11.33 21.92
N ASN A 27 -8.67 12.03 21.24
CA ASN A 27 -8.64 12.17 19.79
C ASN A 27 -7.45 13.01 19.29
N PHE A 28 -6.93 13.94 20.10
CA PHE A 28 -5.75 14.76 19.77
C PHE A 28 -4.42 14.03 20.07
N PHE A 29 -4.43 13.08 21.00
CA PHE A 29 -3.24 12.34 21.43
C PHE A 29 -3.28 10.89 20.96
N PHE A 30 -3.81 10.64 19.76
CA PHE A 30 -3.80 9.29 19.18
C PHE A 30 -2.37 8.91 18.80
N LYS A 31 -1.67 8.24 19.72
CA LYS A 31 -0.36 7.64 19.46
C LYS A 31 -0.54 6.14 19.38
N ARG A 32 -0.38 5.56 18.21
CA ARG A 32 -0.31 4.10 18.04
C ARG A 32 0.96 3.58 18.70
N PHE A 33 0.80 2.64 19.61
CA PHE A 33 1.92 1.92 20.20
C PHE A 33 2.00 0.55 19.54
N ASP A 34 3.07 0.32 18.79
CA ASP A 34 3.39 -1.01 18.28
C ASP A 34 3.91 -1.86 19.42
N LEU A 35 3.09 -2.80 19.88
CA LEU A 35 3.39 -3.74 20.96
C LEU A 35 4.05 -5.03 20.42
N THR A 36 4.34 -5.11 19.12
CA THR A 36 5.04 -6.26 18.54
C THR A 36 6.52 -6.22 18.88
N GLN A 37 7.11 -7.37 19.16
CA GLN A 37 8.52 -7.48 19.49
C GLN A 37 9.42 -6.98 18.35
N ASP A 38 8.98 -7.12 17.09
CA ASP A 38 9.71 -6.78 15.87
C ASP A 38 9.34 -5.39 15.32
N LYS A 39 8.51 -4.60 16.03
CA LYS A 39 8.01 -3.29 15.59
C LYS A 39 7.47 -3.29 14.14
N ARG A 40 6.76 -4.35 13.77
CA ARG A 40 6.28 -4.60 12.39
C ARG A 40 5.32 -3.54 11.86
N TYR A 41 4.70 -2.79 12.75
CA TYR A 41 3.73 -1.73 12.43
C TYR A 41 4.28 -0.33 12.70
N THR A 42 5.61 -0.21 12.87
CA THR A 42 6.27 1.08 13.01
C THR A 42 6.95 1.42 11.69
N LEU A 43 6.45 2.44 11.00
CA LEU A 43 7.02 2.91 9.75
C LEU A 43 8.42 3.49 9.98
N SER A 44 9.31 3.32 9.02
CA SER A 44 10.63 3.93 9.03
C SER A 44 10.54 5.46 8.94
N GLU A 45 11.51 6.18 9.51
CA GLU A 45 11.56 7.65 9.41
C GLU A 45 11.57 8.13 7.96
N THR A 46 12.22 7.39 7.07
CA THR A 46 12.23 7.70 5.64
C THR A 46 10.83 7.61 5.05
N THR A 47 10.08 6.56 5.38
CA THR A 47 8.69 6.38 4.92
C THR A 47 7.79 7.48 5.47
N LEU A 48 7.94 7.82 6.76
CA LEU A 48 7.16 8.90 7.39
C LEU A 48 7.41 10.23 6.66
N ASN A 49 8.66 10.60 6.40
CA ASN A 49 9.00 11.83 5.68
C ASN A 49 8.41 11.86 4.25
N ILE A 50 8.35 10.72 3.57
CA ILE A 50 7.75 10.61 2.24
C ILE A 50 6.23 10.81 2.35
N ILE A 51 5.57 10.13 3.26
CA ILE A 51 4.12 10.20 3.47
C ILE A 51 3.70 11.62 3.86
N GLU A 52 4.40 12.24 4.80
CA GLU A 52 4.12 13.61 5.26
C GLU A 52 4.30 14.65 4.14
N SER A 53 5.15 14.38 3.16
CA SER A 53 5.36 15.27 2.01
C SER A 53 4.24 15.24 0.96
N VAL A 54 3.25 14.35 1.10
CA VAL A 54 2.10 14.26 0.18
C VAL A 54 1.08 15.33 0.54
N ASP A 55 0.98 16.38 -0.25
CA ASP A 55 0.14 17.57 -0.01
C ASP A 55 -1.20 17.56 -0.74
N SER A 56 -1.40 16.63 -1.67
CA SER A 56 -2.60 16.48 -2.50
C SER A 56 -3.10 15.04 -2.49
N PRO A 57 -4.35 14.76 -2.89
CA PRO A 57 -4.90 13.41 -2.88
C PRO A 57 -4.07 12.42 -3.70
N LEU A 58 -3.63 11.35 -3.05
CA LEU A 58 -2.92 10.21 -3.62
C LEU A 58 -3.81 8.97 -3.52
N TYR A 59 -4.15 8.39 -4.65
CA TYR A 59 -5.01 7.23 -4.73
C TYR A 59 -4.20 5.96 -4.96
N ILE A 60 -4.44 4.94 -4.13
CA ILE A 60 -3.80 3.62 -4.25
C ILE A 60 -4.89 2.59 -4.51
N GLU A 61 -4.89 2.00 -5.70
CA GLU A 61 -5.76 0.87 -6.05
C GLU A 61 -4.98 -0.43 -5.90
N VAL A 62 -5.43 -1.29 -5.00
CA VAL A 62 -4.82 -2.60 -4.74
C VAL A 62 -5.62 -3.67 -5.45
N TYR A 63 -5.00 -4.39 -6.38
CA TYR A 63 -5.66 -5.40 -7.22
C TYR A 63 -5.66 -6.81 -6.60
N LEU A 64 -5.51 -6.87 -5.29
CA LEU A 64 -5.48 -8.12 -4.53
C LEU A 64 -6.79 -8.27 -3.73
N GLU A 65 -7.90 -8.51 -4.46
CA GLU A 65 -9.24 -8.74 -3.92
C GLU A 65 -9.84 -10.03 -4.50
N GLY A 66 -10.35 -10.90 -3.64
CA GLY A 66 -10.94 -12.17 -4.02
C GLY A 66 -10.88 -13.23 -2.93
N ASN A 67 -11.26 -14.46 -3.29
CA ASN A 67 -11.13 -15.63 -2.42
C ASN A 67 -9.74 -16.25 -2.61
N PHE A 68 -8.89 -16.11 -1.61
CA PHE A 68 -7.48 -16.50 -1.70
C PHE A 68 -7.11 -17.62 -0.74
N PRO A 69 -6.12 -18.46 -1.08
CA PRO A 69 -5.42 -19.31 -0.13
C PRO A 69 -4.82 -18.51 1.03
N PRO A 70 -4.54 -19.14 2.18
CA PRO A 70 -4.07 -18.45 3.38
C PRO A 70 -2.87 -17.52 3.17
N GLU A 71 -1.93 -17.89 2.29
CA GLU A 71 -0.73 -17.11 2.00
C GLU A 71 -1.07 -15.77 1.33
N PHE A 72 -1.94 -15.80 0.31
CA PHE A 72 -2.39 -14.58 -0.38
C PHE A 72 -3.33 -13.75 0.50
N LYS A 73 -4.13 -14.40 1.34
CA LYS A 73 -4.93 -13.70 2.35
C LYS A 73 -4.07 -12.96 3.34
N ARG A 74 -2.95 -13.55 3.76
CA ARG A 74 -1.94 -12.88 4.57
C ARG A 74 -1.37 -11.67 3.84
N LEU A 75 -0.94 -11.81 2.58
CA LEU A 75 -0.41 -10.70 1.79
C LEU A 75 -1.43 -9.56 1.66
N GLN A 76 -2.70 -9.88 1.41
CA GLN A 76 -3.80 -8.91 1.37
C GLN A 76 -3.94 -8.16 2.71
N ASN A 77 -3.98 -8.89 3.82
CA ASN A 77 -4.16 -8.29 5.15
C ASN A 77 -2.97 -7.41 5.55
N GLU A 78 -1.74 -7.85 5.32
CA GLU A 78 -0.53 -7.07 5.61
C GLU A 78 -0.47 -5.80 4.75
N THR A 79 -0.84 -5.91 3.47
CA THR A 79 -0.95 -4.74 2.58
C THR A 79 -2.00 -3.74 3.10
N LYS A 80 -3.16 -4.25 3.53
CA LYS A 80 -4.24 -3.42 4.07
C LYS A 80 -3.79 -2.69 5.33
N GLN A 81 -3.18 -3.39 6.28
CA GLN A 81 -2.69 -2.82 7.53
C GLN A 81 -1.64 -1.73 7.28
N LEU A 82 -0.70 -1.97 6.36
CA LEU A 82 0.30 -0.97 5.99
C LEU A 82 -0.34 0.30 5.42
N LEU A 83 -1.32 0.17 4.52
CA LEU A 83 -1.99 1.31 3.92
C LEU A 83 -2.91 2.05 4.91
N GLU A 84 -3.49 1.34 5.87
CA GLU A 84 -4.21 1.94 7.01
C GLU A 84 -3.26 2.79 7.88
N GLU A 85 -2.02 2.33 8.10
CA GLU A 85 -0.99 3.13 8.75
C GLU A 85 -0.66 4.38 7.93
N PHE A 86 -0.42 4.25 6.63
CA PHE A 86 -0.14 5.40 5.76
C PHE A 86 -1.25 6.45 5.84
N THR A 87 -2.52 6.02 5.76
CA THR A 87 -3.68 6.90 5.86
C THR A 87 -3.80 7.55 7.25
N ALA A 88 -3.40 6.85 8.31
CA ALA A 88 -3.42 7.38 9.67
C ALA A 88 -2.40 8.52 9.87
N TYR A 89 -1.25 8.47 9.18
CA TYR A 89 -0.26 9.55 9.19
C TYR A 89 -0.60 10.68 8.22
N ASN A 90 -1.20 10.37 7.06
CA ASN A 90 -1.60 11.38 6.10
C ASN A 90 -2.92 11.01 5.41
N SER A 91 -3.98 11.76 5.73
CA SER A 91 -5.33 11.56 5.20
C SER A 91 -5.46 11.84 3.68
N ASN A 92 -4.46 12.45 3.04
CA ASN A 92 -4.42 12.60 1.59
C ASN A 92 -4.16 11.27 0.89
N ILE A 93 -3.67 10.24 1.60
CA ILE A 93 -3.48 8.90 1.05
C ILE A 93 -4.78 8.12 1.19
N ILE A 94 -5.37 7.79 0.06
CA ILE A 94 -6.65 7.09 -0.06
C ILE A 94 -6.42 5.77 -0.76
N PHE A 95 -6.87 4.67 -0.20
CA PHE A 95 -6.72 3.36 -0.85
C PHE A 95 -8.02 2.58 -0.92
N ASN A 96 -8.10 1.70 -1.91
CA ASN A 96 -9.16 0.71 -2.01
C ASN A 96 -8.64 -0.59 -2.61
N PHE A 97 -9.29 -1.69 -2.24
CA PHE A 97 -9.06 -3.01 -2.83
C PHE A 97 -10.13 -3.27 -3.87
N LYS A 98 -9.74 -3.87 -4.99
CA LYS A 98 -10.67 -4.28 -6.04
C LYS A 98 -10.15 -5.47 -6.84
N ASN A 99 -11.06 -6.30 -7.30
CA ASN A 99 -10.76 -7.31 -8.30
C ASN A 99 -10.88 -6.68 -9.70
N PRO A 100 -9.79 -6.54 -10.46
CA PRO A 100 -9.82 -5.86 -11.74
C PRO A 100 -10.58 -6.65 -12.82
N ILE A 101 -10.78 -7.95 -12.63
CA ILE A 101 -11.40 -8.88 -13.57
C ILE A 101 -12.73 -9.47 -13.06
N GLU A 102 -13.38 -8.80 -12.10
CA GLU A 102 -14.63 -9.24 -11.51
C GLU A 102 -15.76 -9.35 -12.54
N LYS A 103 -15.81 -8.40 -13.50
CA LYS A 103 -16.82 -8.38 -14.55
C LYS A 103 -16.34 -9.21 -15.75
N GLU A 104 -17.07 -10.30 -16.05
CA GLU A 104 -16.77 -11.21 -17.16
C GLU A 104 -16.72 -10.50 -18.52
N GLU A 105 -17.62 -9.54 -18.75
CA GLU A 105 -17.75 -8.78 -19.99
C GLU A 105 -16.49 -7.96 -20.35
N THR A 106 -15.80 -7.42 -19.36
CA THR A 106 -14.60 -6.58 -19.55
C THR A 106 -13.29 -7.30 -19.21
N ARG A 107 -13.37 -8.58 -18.84
CA ARG A 107 -12.22 -9.37 -18.36
C ARG A 107 -11.05 -9.39 -19.35
N VAL A 108 -11.33 -9.69 -20.62
CA VAL A 108 -10.30 -9.78 -21.67
C VAL A 108 -9.64 -8.44 -21.93
N GLU A 109 -10.42 -7.37 -21.94
CA GLU A 109 -9.93 -6.01 -22.14
C GLU A 109 -9.04 -5.57 -20.96
N LYS A 110 -9.51 -5.79 -19.74
CA LYS A 110 -8.75 -5.52 -18.52
C LYS A 110 -7.45 -6.31 -18.44
N MET A 111 -7.46 -7.57 -18.80
CA MET A 111 -6.25 -8.38 -18.89
C MET A 111 -5.22 -7.75 -19.83
N LYS A 112 -5.64 -7.32 -21.03
CA LYS A 112 -4.74 -6.64 -21.99
C LYS A 112 -4.19 -5.32 -21.44
N GLU A 113 -5.04 -4.52 -20.79
CA GLU A 113 -4.65 -3.27 -20.16
C GLU A 113 -3.54 -3.50 -19.09
N PHE A 114 -3.74 -4.49 -18.21
CA PHE A 114 -2.78 -4.82 -17.16
C PHE A 114 -1.45 -5.36 -17.72
N TYR A 115 -1.51 -6.20 -18.75
CA TYR A 115 -0.31 -6.65 -19.46
C TYR A 115 0.45 -5.49 -20.10
N ALA A 116 -0.25 -4.56 -20.74
CA ALA A 116 0.37 -3.37 -21.35
C ALA A 116 1.06 -2.47 -20.30
N LYS A 117 0.52 -2.41 -19.08
CA LYS A 117 1.13 -1.73 -17.93
C LYS A 117 2.26 -2.55 -17.28
N GLY A 118 2.53 -3.77 -17.78
CA GLY A 118 3.52 -4.68 -17.20
C GLY A 118 3.11 -5.24 -15.83
N MET A 119 1.82 -5.30 -15.54
CA MET A 119 1.24 -5.95 -14.35
C MET A 119 0.75 -7.35 -14.75
N GLN A 120 1.63 -8.33 -14.60
CA GLN A 120 1.33 -9.71 -14.98
C GLN A 120 0.49 -10.40 -13.91
N PRO A 121 -0.56 -11.15 -14.32
CA PRO A 121 -1.34 -11.95 -13.40
C PRO A 121 -0.58 -13.22 -12.98
N LEU A 122 -1.03 -13.80 -11.89
CA LEU A 122 -0.60 -15.09 -11.38
C LEU A 122 -1.80 -16.03 -11.30
N SER A 123 -1.66 -17.26 -11.80
CA SER A 123 -2.65 -18.32 -11.57
C SER A 123 -2.33 -19.02 -10.25
N ILE A 124 -3.33 -19.11 -9.39
CA ILE A 124 -3.24 -19.81 -8.10
C ILE A 124 -4.31 -20.89 -8.03
N THR A 125 -4.01 -21.98 -7.32
CA THR A 125 -5.02 -23.01 -7.03
C THR A 125 -5.69 -22.67 -5.71
N VAL A 126 -7.01 -22.59 -5.71
CA VAL A 126 -7.84 -22.40 -4.53
C VAL A 126 -8.59 -23.68 -4.25
N GLU A 127 -8.58 -24.13 -3.02
CA GLU A 127 -9.37 -25.27 -2.56
C GLU A 127 -10.52 -24.75 -1.69
N ASP A 128 -11.75 -24.98 -2.13
CA ASP A 128 -12.96 -24.68 -1.36
C ASP A 128 -13.83 -25.94 -1.26
N LYS A 129 -14.09 -26.39 -0.03
CA LYS A 129 -14.92 -27.54 0.29
C LYS A 129 -14.57 -28.81 -0.51
N GLY A 130 -13.25 -29.07 -0.67
CA GLY A 130 -12.75 -30.23 -1.40
C GLY A 130 -12.80 -30.11 -2.92
N LYS A 131 -13.15 -28.94 -3.47
CA LYS A 131 -13.05 -28.63 -4.89
C LYS A 131 -11.85 -27.73 -5.13
N GLN A 132 -11.04 -28.09 -6.11
CA GLN A 132 -9.93 -27.25 -6.57
C GLN A 132 -10.38 -26.43 -7.77
N SER A 133 -10.15 -25.12 -7.70
CA SER A 133 -10.33 -24.20 -8.81
C SER A 133 -9.05 -23.41 -9.08
N GLN A 134 -8.86 -22.98 -10.31
CA GLN A 134 -7.78 -22.06 -10.67
C GLN A 134 -8.34 -20.63 -10.69
N GLU A 135 -7.73 -19.77 -9.90
CA GLU A 135 -8.07 -18.36 -9.83
C GLU A 135 -6.94 -17.49 -10.40
N VAL A 136 -7.31 -16.42 -11.07
CA VAL A 136 -6.35 -15.43 -11.60
C VAL A 136 -6.26 -14.28 -10.63
N VAL A 137 -5.05 -13.98 -10.18
CA VAL A 137 -4.78 -12.93 -9.20
C VAL A 137 -3.81 -11.91 -9.78
N PHE A 138 -4.03 -10.65 -9.47
CA PHE A 138 -3.13 -9.56 -9.78
C PHE A 138 -2.45 -9.06 -8.50
N PRO A 139 -1.27 -9.57 -8.13
CA PRO A 139 -0.56 -9.14 -6.92
C PRO A 139 0.15 -7.80 -7.16
N TRP A 140 -0.62 -6.78 -7.49
CA TRP A 140 -0.17 -5.45 -7.85
C TRP A 140 -1.02 -4.37 -7.18
N ALA A 141 -0.43 -3.21 -7.00
CA ALA A 141 -1.16 -1.98 -6.74
C ALA A 141 -0.75 -0.90 -7.76
N GLN A 142 -1.59 0.09 -7.94
CA GLN A 142 -1.30 1.29 -8.72
C GLN A 142 -1.49 2.50 -7.81
N ALA A 143 -0.43 3.30 -7.67
CA ALA A 143 -0.50 4.59 -7.01
C ALA A 143 -0.64 5.69 -8.05
N THR A 144 -1.55 6.65 -7.82
CA THR A 144 -1.85 7.77 -8.73
C THR A 144 -1.83 9.08 -7.93
N TYR A 145 -1.11 10.06 -8.45
CA TYR A 145 -0.97 11.39 -7.85
C TYR A 145 -1.02 12.45 -8.96
N GLY A 146 -2.11 13.22 -9.02
CA GLY A 146 -2.41 14.07 -10.17
C GLY A 146 -2.44 13.26 -11.47
N ASP A 147 -1.64 13.66 -12.45
CA ASP A 147 -1.53 12.98 -13.75
C ASP A 147 -0.47 11.85 -13.77
N LYS A 148 0.27 11.68 -12.68
CA LYS A 148 1.32 10.68 -12.59
C LYS A 148 0.78 9.40 -11.96
N PHE A 149 1.23 8.26 -12.46
CA PHE A 149 0.94 6.98 -11.84
C PHE A 149 2.17 6.07 -11.86
N THR A 150 2.21 5.13 -10.94
CA THR A 150 3.21 4.06 -10.89
C THR A 150 2.60 2.78 -10.35
N LYS A 151 3.21 1.65 -10.68
CA LYS A 151 2.79 0.33 -10.19
C LYS A 151 3.66 -0.10 -9.01
N VAL A 152 3.06 -0.85 -8.10
CA VAL A 152 3.74 -1.49 -6.96
C VAL A 152 3.55 -3.00 -7.08
N ALA A 153 4.63 -3.75 -7.13
CA ALA A 153 4.58 -5.20 -7.08
C ALA A 153 4.39 -5.65 -5.62
N LEU A 154 3.26 -6.31 -5.34
CA LEU A 154 2.97 -6.82 -3.99
C LEU A 154 3.62 -8.18 -3.75
N LEU A 155 3.92 -8.93 -4.80
CA LEU A 155 4.56 -10.24 -4.72
C LEU A 155 5.92 -10.21 -5.42
N LYS A 156 6.97 -10.56 -4.69
CA LYS A 156 8.33 -10.69 -5.25
C LYS A 156 8.47 -11.94 -6.09
N ASN A 157 9.14 -11.79 -7.22
CA ASN A 157 9.53 -12.93 -8.05
C ASN A 157 10.85 -13.51 -7.54
N LEU A 158 10.76 -14.47 -6.62
CA LEU A 158 11.91 -15.23 -6.12
C LEU A 158 11.99 -16.57 -6.86
N MET A 159 13.02 -16.76 -7.67
CA MET A 159 13.22 -18.01 -8.42
C MET A 159 13.45 -19.18 -7.45
N GLY A 160 12.75 -20.28 -7.66
CA GLY A 160 12.90 -21.50 -6.85
C GLY A 160 12.23 -21.45 -5.46
N ALA A 161 11.69 -20.30 -5.04
CA ALA A 161 11.01 -20.19 -3.75
C ALA A 161 9.57 -20.69 -3.81
N SER A 162 9.09 -21.30 -2.70
CA SER A 162 7.68 -21.65 -2.54
C SER A 162 6.79 -20.38 -2.49
N THR A 163 5.49 -20.54 -2.71
CA THR A 163 4.53 -19.43 -2.61
C THR A 163 4.58 -18.76 -1.24
N GLU A 164 4.64 -19.55 -0.18
CA GLU A 164 4.76 -19.07 1.19
C GLU A 164 6.03 -18.21 1.40
N GLN A 165 7.18 -18.71 0.94
CA GLN A 165 8.45 -17.96 1.02
C GLN A 165 8.40 -16.65 0.22
N LYS A 166 7.77 -16.65 -0.96
CA LYS A 166 7.55 -15.45 -1.77
C LYS A 166 6.70 -14.44 -0.99
N VAL A 167 5.62 -14.88 -0.39
CA VAL A 167 4.73 -14.01 0.40
C VAL A 167 5.45 -13.45 1.64
N ILE A 168 6.14 -14.28 2.41
CA ILE A 168 6.90 -13.82 3.59
C ILE A 168 7.91 -12.74 3.20
N SER A 169 8.70 -12.99 2.16
CA SER A 169 9.67 -11.99 1.68
C SER A 169 9.00 -10.74 1.12
N SER A 170 7.83 -10.87 0.50
CA SER A 170 7.08 -9.75 -0.06
C SER A 170 6.54 -8.84 1.04
N VAL A 171 5.95 -9.41 2.10
CA VAL A 171 5.44 -8.67 3.26
C VAL A 171 6.52 -7.77 3.87
N GLN A 172 7.76 -8.28 4.00
CA GLN A 172 8.89 -7.51 4.53
C GLN A 172 9.31 -6.31 3.66
N HIS A 173 8.87 -6.28 2.39
CA HIS A 173 9.24 -5.24 1.42
C HIS A 173 8.08 -4.33 1.01
N LEU A 174 6.87 -4.56 1.53
CA LEU A 174 5.69 -3.76 1.17
C LEU A 174 5.90 -2.28 1.47
N GLU A 175 6.41 -1.96 2.67
CA GLU A 175 6.66 -0.58 3.09
C GLU A 175 7.60 0.12 2.10
N PHE A 176 8.74 -0.51 1.81
CA PHE A 176 9.70 0.04 0.85
C PHE A 176 9.06 0.24 -0.53
N GLY A 177 8.34 -0.77 -1.05
CA GLY A 177 7.73 -0.71 -2.37
C GLY A 177 6.71 0.43 -2.50
N PHE A 178 5.86 0.62 -1.50
CA PHE A 178 4.90 1.73 -1.49
C PHE A 178 5.57 3.09 -1.27
N ALA A 179 6.52 3.18 -0.34
CA ALA A 179 7.24 4.43 -0.08
C ALA A 179 8.02 4.90 -1.32
N GLU A 180 8.72 3.98 -2.01
CA GLU A 180 9.42 4.27 -3.27
C GLU A 180 8.44 4.76 -4.35
N ALA A 181 7.32 4.06 -4.53
CA ALA A 181 6.29 4.42 -5.48
C ALA A 181 5.71 5.81 -5.22
N ILE A 182 5.38 6.11 -3.97
CA ILE A 182 4.87 7.42 -3.55
C ILE A 182 5.92 8.49 -3.80
N ASN A 183 7.15 8.28 -3.35
CA ASN A 183 8.25 9.23 -3.55
C ASN A 183 8.49 9.55 -5.04
N LYS A 184 8.37 8.54 -5.90
CA LYS A 184 8.57 8.67 -7.35
C LYS A 184 7.52 9.58 -8.01
N ILE A 185 6.26 9.52 -7.59
CA ILE A 185 5.16 10.27 -8.22
C ILE A 185 4.84 11.59 -7.51
N SER A 186 5.12 11.71 -6.20
CA SER A 186 4.86 12.93 -5.43
C SER A 186 5.93 13.99 -5.60
N LYS A 187 7.17 13.60 -5.92
CA LYS A 187 8.26 14.57 -6.12
C LYS A 187 8.42 14.99 -7.58
N GLU A 188 8.81 16.23 -7.77
CA GLU A 188 9.25 16.69 -9.08
C GLU A 188 10.62 16.12 -9.42
N LYS A 189 10.81 15.77 -10.69
CA LYS A 189 12.11 15.30 -11.18
C LYS A 189 13.13 16.43 -11.10
N GLN A 190 14.06 16.33 -10.16
CA GLN A 190 15.08 17.37 -9.93
C GLN A 190 16.37 17.17 -10.75
N LYS A 191 16.61 15.96 -11.25
CA LYS A 191 17.87 15.60 -11.93
C LYS A 191 17.63 15.39 -13.42
N LYS A 192 18.47 16.00 -14.24
CA LYS A 192 18.56 15.76 -15.69
C LYS A 192 19.86 15.03 -15.97
N ILE A 193 19.78 13.90 -16.67
CA ILE A 193 20.96 13.15 -17.13
C ILE A 193 21.07 13.36 -18.63
N ALA A 194 22.24 13.84 -19.08
CA ALA A 194 22.56 13.97 -20.50
C ALA A 194 23.47 12.82 -20.93
N VAL A 195 23.10 12.15 -22.02
CA VAL A 195 23.94 11.13 -22.66
C VAL A 195 24.67 11.84 -23.81
N ILE A 196 26.00 11.96 -23.69
CA ILE A 196 26.85 12.55 -24.73
C ILE A 196 27.12 11.46 -25.77
N LYS A 197 27.06 11.83 -27.06
CA LYS A 197 27.29 10.93 -28.20
C LYS A 197 28.26 11.53 -29.19
N GLY A 198 28.92 10.69 -29.97
CA GLY A 198 29.84 11.10 -31.04
C GLY A 198 31.32 10.98 -30.67
N ASN A 199 31.67 10.34 -29.55
CA ASN A 199 33.06 10.21 -29.09
C ASN A 199 33.53 8.72 -29.04
N GLY A 200 32.88 7.81 -29.78
CA GLY A 200 33.25 6.40 -29.81
C GLY A 200 32.61 5.54 -28.69
N GLU A 201 31.57 6.07 -28.05
CA GLU A 201 30.79 5.33 -27.05
C GLU A 201 30.02 4.16 -27.65
N LEU A 202 29.53 3.28 -26.78
CA LEU A 202 28.73 2.11 -27.14
C LEU A 202 27.46 2.51 -27.91
N HIS A 203 27.08 1.70 -28.88
CA HIS A 203 25.84 1.87 -29.64
C HIS A 203 24.62 1.86 -28.69
N ASP A 204 23.60 2.65 -29.01
CA ASP A 204 22.37 2.82 -28.19
C ASP A 204 21.75 1.50 -27.71
N ALA A 205 21.85 0.44 -28.50
CA ALA A 205 21.33 -0.88 -28.13
C ALA A 205 21.92 -1.43 -26.82
N PHE A 206 23.16 -1.05 -26.47
CA PHE A 206 23.83 -1.51 -25.24
C PHE A 206 23.48 -0.67 -24.00
N ILE A 207 22.90 0.50 -24.19
CA ILE A 207 22.52 1.40 -23.08
C ILE A 207 21.01 1.57 -22.93
N VAL A 208 20.18 0.82 -23.69
CA VAL A 208 18.72 0.93 -23.71
C VAL A 208 18.13 0.75 -22.30
N ASP A 209 18.58 -0.28 -21.57
CA ASP A 209 18.07 -0.56 -20.22
C ASP A 209 18.44 0.54 -19.23
N PHE A 210 19.66 1.07 -19.32
CA PHE A 210 20.07 2.24 -18.52
C PHE A 210 19.19 3.46 -18.81
N VAL A 211 19.01 3.81 -20.09
CA VAL A 211 18.19 4.97 -20.50
C VAL A 211 16.73 4.78 -20.06
N LYS A 212 16.20 3.54 -20.16
CA LYS A 212 14.85 3.21 -19.70
C LYS A 212 14.72 3.38 -18.19
N SER A 213 15.65 2.84 -17.42
CA SER A 213 15.66 2.96 -15.95
C SER A 213 15.73 4.42 -15.50
N VAL A 214 16.56 5.24 -16.15
CA VAL A 214 16.67 6.69 -15.86
C VAL A 214 15.39 7.45 -16.20
N ARG A 215 14.67 7.06 -17.26
CA ARG A 215 13.38 7.69 -17.61
C ARG A 215 12.26 7.30 -16.65
N GLU A 216 12.33 6.12 -16.10
CA GLU A 216 11.36 5.57 -15.17
C GLU A 216 11.62 6.02 -13.70
N SER A 217 12.81 6.49 -13.39
CA SER A 217 13.20 7.09 -12.09
C SER A 217 12.84 8.57 -12.02
#